data_6392a76f6a04cee0bc2378112a1648f0
#
_entry.id   6392a76f6a04cee0bc2378112a1648f0
#
_cell.length_a   1.000
_cell.length_b   1.000
_cell.length_c   1.000
_cell.angle_alpha   90.00
_cell.angle_beta   90.00
_cell.angle_gamma   90.00
#
_symmetry.space_group_name_H-M   'P 1'
#
loop_
_entity.id
_entity.type
_entity.pdbx_description
1 polymer ?
#
loop_
_entity_poly.entity_id
_entity_poly.type
_entity_poly.pdbx_seq_one_letter_code
_entity_poly.pdbx_strand_id
1 'polypeptide(L)'
;IKTKHRKGYSIDEEFFNDGQFQYLWDSVLFNNDLNQNEVNALLTKLQTLSSSKQLSRIQNQPRKNQPRNYDLLLNMTTVIKAIHEKKNIYFKYVSYEIKNNKFIEIAHNHGNHKENNEFYIISPYKLIQRDSKYYVLGYFNQRPDKLSIYRLDRMRLVRNHKSSFEEGEQFDLEQETDHIN
;
A
#
# COMPACT_ATOMS: atom_id res chain seq x y z
N ILE A 1 10.11 -55.55 -15.23
CA ILE A 1 10.39 -54.18 -15.64
C ILE A 1 10.34 -53.34 -14.35
N LYS A 2 11.53 -52.94 -13.83
CA LYS A 2 11.62 -52.07 -12.65
C LYS A 2 11.39 -50.62 -13.07
N THR A 3 10.27 -50.02 -12.69
CA THR A 3 10.00 -48.61 -12.82
C THR A 3 10.93 -47.85 -11.85
N LYS A 4 11.87 -47.09 -12.42
CA LYS A 4 12.68 -46.12 -11.68
C LYS A 4 11.73 -44.98 -11.18
N HIS A 5 11.46 -44.98 -9.85
CA HIS A 5 10.89 -43.78 -9.23
C HIS A 5 11.87 -42.62 -9.44
N ARG A 6 11.44 -41.58 -10.13
CA ARG A 6 12.12 -40.28 -10.12
C ARG A 6 12.10 -39.79 -8.67
N LYS A 7 13.26 -39.72 -8.02
CA LYS A 7 13.43 -39.00 -6.76
C LYS A 7 13.16 -37.53 -7.07
N GLY A 8 11.98 -37.05 -6.75
CA GLY A 8 11.74 -35.62 -6.67
C GLY A 8 12.51 -35.06 -5.47
N TYR A 9 13.08 -33.89 -5.58
CA TYR A 9 13.62 -33.17 -4.44
C TYR A 9 12.41 -32.76 -3.58
N SER A 10 12.32 -33.27 -2.35
CA SER A 10 11.43 -32.71 -1.35
C SER A 10 12.23 -31.60 -0.63
N ILE A 11 11.65 -30.43 -0.47
CA ILE A 11 12.16 -29.44 0.47
C ILE A 11 11.74 -29.96 1.84
N ASP A 12 12.68 -30.57 2.57
CA ASP A 12 12.41 -31.16 3.89
C ASP A 12 12.24 -30.07 4.98
N GLU A 13 12.63 -28.84 4.72
CA GLU A 13 12.38 -27.70 5.60
C GLU A 13 11.30 -26.78 4.99
N GLU A 14 10.18 -26.70 5.67
CA GLU A 14 9.15 -25.71 5.35
C GLU A 14 9.70 -24.31 5.68
N PHE A 15 9.55 -23.35 4.76
CA PHE A 15 10.06 -21.99 4.92
C PHE A 15 9.43 -21.27 6.13
N PHE A 16 8.17 -21.58 6.39
CA PHE A 16 7.43 -21.15 7.57
C PHE A 16 6.88 -22.38 8.31
N ASN A 17 6.80 -22.32 9.64
CA ASN A 17 5.98 -23.29 10.36
C ASN A 17 4.48 -23.02 10.12
N ASP A 18 3.61 -24.00 10.46
CA ASP A 18 2.17 -23.91 10.19
C ASP A 18 1.52 -22.65 10.82
N GLY A 19 1.91 -22.27 12.03
CA GLY A 19 1.40 -21.08 12.71
C GLY A 19 1.83 -19.77 12.04
N GLN A 20 3.10 -19.68 11.63
CA GLN A 20 3.60 -18.51 10.90
C GLN A 20 2.90 -18.36 9.54
N PHE A 21 2.72 -19.49 8.83
CA PHE A 21 2.08 -19.47 7.53
C PHE A 21 0.59 -19.11 7.63
N GLN A 22 -0.14 -19.67 8.59
CA GLN A 22 -1.54 -19.31 8.86
C GLN A 22 -1.67 -17.83 9.21
N TYR A 23 -0.79 -17.32 10.09
CA TYR A 23 -0.81 -15.90 10.47
C TYR A 23 -0.59 -14.96 9.28
N LEU A 24 0.38 -15.25 8.41
CA LEU A 24 0.64 -14.48 7.20
C LEU A 24 -0.53 -14.58 6.22
N TRP A 25 -1.09 -15.77 6.05
CA TRP A 25 -2.26 -16.01 5.21
C TRP A 25 -3.45 -15.16 5.65
N ASP A 26 -3.80 -15.21 6.93
CA ASP A 26 -4.91 -14.45 7.49
C ASP A 26 -4.65 -12.93 7.46
N SER A 27 -3.42 -12.51 7.69
CA SER A 27 -3.02 -11.09 7.60
C SER A 27 -3.24 -10.51 6.20
N VAL A 28 -3.06 -11.31 5.16
CA VAL A 28 -3.38 -10.91 3.77
C VAL A 28 -4.87 -11.04 3.51
N LEU A 29 -5.47 -12.18 3.84
CA LEU A 29 -6.86 -12.51 3.54
C LEU A 29 -7.85 -11.51 4.16
N PHE A 30 -7.63 -11.13 5.42
CA PHE A 30 -8.53 -10.24 6.18
C PHE A 30 -8.09 -8.77 6.16
N ASN A 31 -7.06 -8.42 5.39
CA ASN A 31 -6.65 -7.03 5.26
C ASN A 31 -7.72 -6.19 4.53
N ASN A 32 -8.29 -5.22 5.24
CA ASN A 32 -9.38 -4.40 4.72
C ASN A 32 -8.93 -3.29 3.75
N ASP A 33 -7.64 -3.04 3.64
CA ASP A 33 -7.08 -2.02 2.74
C ASP A 33 -6.71 -2.58 1.37
N LEU A 34 -6.62 -3.92 1.25
CA LEU A 34 -6.34 -4.59 -0.02
C LEU A 34 -7.62 -4.89 -0.79
N ASN A 35 -7.62 -4.62 -2.09
CA ASN A 35 -8.69 -5.09 -2.97
C ASN A 35 -8.55 -6.60 -3.25
N GLN A 36 -9.58 -7.22 -3.85
CA GLN A 36 -9.61 -8.66 -4.04
C GLN A 36 -8.48 -9.17 -4.96
N ASN A 37 -8.10 -8.38 -5.97
CA ASN A 37 -7.02 -8.76 -6.90
C ASN A 37 -5.67 -8.74 -6.18
N GLU A 38 -5.42 -7.73 -5.34
CA GLU A 38 -4.21 -7.63 -4.53
C GLU A 38 -4.10 -8.80 -3.53
N VAL A 39 -5.21 -9.14 -2.85
CA VAL A 39 -5.26 -10.30 -1.96
C VAL A 39 -4.94 -11.58 -2.72
N ASN A 40 -5.62 -11.84 -3.84
CA ASN A 40 -5.39 -13.05 -4.62
C ASN A 40 -3.93 -13.14 -5.11
N ALA A 41 -3.35 -12.03 -5.58
CA ALA A 41 -1.97 -11.98 -6.04
C ALA A 41 -0.96 -12.27 -4.92
N LEU A 42 -1.18 -11.73 -3.70
CA LEU A 42 -0.32 -12.00 -2.56
C LEU A 42 -0.46 -13.43 -2.05
N LEU A 43 -1.69 -13.95 -1.93
CA LEU A 43 -1.91 -15.34 -1.50
C LEU A 43 -1.30 -16.33 -2.50
N THR A 44 -1.41 -16.08 -3.81
CA THR A 44 -0.74 -16.90 -4.84
C THR A 44 0.78 -16.91 -4.65
N LYS A 45 1.40 -15.76 -4.33
CA LYS A 45 2.83 -15.71 -4.03
C LYS A 45 3.18 -16.44 -2.73
N LEU A 46 2.38 -16.30 -1.68
CA LEU A 46 2.58 -17.05 -0.43
C LEU A 46 2.52 -18.56 -0.67
N GLN A 47 1.59 -19.04 -1.52
CA GLN A 47 1.50 -20.46 -1.88
C GLN A 47 2.81 -21.00 -2.46
N THR A 48 3.56 -20.21 -3.23
CA THR A 48 4.85 -20.65 -3.78
C THR A 48 5.94 -20.86 -2.74
N LEU A 49 5.76 -20.32 -1.52
CA LEU A 49 6.67 -20.44 -0.39
C LEU A 49 6.28 -21.58 0.57
N SER A 50 5.26 -22.36 0.24
CA SER A 50 4.73 -23.42 1.09
C SER A 50 4.71 -24.78 0.38
N SER A 51 4.72 -25.85 1.16
CA SER A 51 4.51 -27.21 0.64
C SER A 51 3.03 -27.48 0.39
N SER A 52 2.72 -28.42 -0.49
CA SER A 52 1.34 -28.91 -0.70
C SER A 52 0.72 -29.43 0.61
N LYS A 53 1.53 -30.03 1.48
CA LYS A 53 1.12 -30.52 2.79
C LYS A 53 0.76 -29.36 3.73
N GLN A 54 1.55 -28.29 3.76
CA GLN A 54 1.26 -27.10 4.55
C GLN A 54 -0.02 -26.39 4.06
N LEU A 55 -0.19 -26.23 2.75
CA LEU A 55 -1.41 -25.66 2.16
C LEU A 55 -2.68 -26.43 2.56
N SER A 56 -2.61 -27.76 2.64
CA SER A 56 -3.77 -28.57 3.02
C SER A 56 -4.22 -28.39 4.48
N ARG A 57 -3.37 -27.81 5.34
CA ARG A 57 -3.66 -27.55 6.75
C ARG A 57 -4.22 -26.15 7.01
N ILE A 58 -4.14 -25.24 6.03
CA ILE A 58 -4.66 -23.89 6.17
C ILE A 58 -6.16 -23.91 6.43
N GLN A 59 -6.56 -23.20 7.49
CA GLN A 59 -7.95 -23.04 7.87
C GLN A 59 -8.55 -21.85 7.11
N ASN A 60 -9.06 -22.12 5.90
CA ASN A 60 -9.66 -21.07 5.08
C ASN A 60 -11.01 -20.62 5.64
N GLN A 61 -11.16 -19.29 5.74
CA GLN A 61 -12.42 -18.65 6.09
C GLN A 61 -12.86 -17.70 4.98
N PRO A 62 -14.17 -17.57 4.72
CA PRO A 62 -14.65 -16.65 3.72
C PRO A 62 -14.41 -15.19 4.15
N ARG A 63 -13.88 -14.39 3.25
CA ARG A 63 -13.74 -12.95 3.44
C ARG A 63 -15.11 -12.28 3.39
N LYS A 64 -15.54 -11.66 4.50
CA LYS A 64 -16.87 -11.04 4.60
C LYS A 64 -16.95 -9.63 4.04
N ASN A 65 -15.84 -8.88 4.05
CA ASN A 65 -15.80 -7.50 3.61
C ASN A 65 -15.04 -7.39 2.29
N GLN A 66 -15.69 -6.83 1.26
CA GLN A 66 -14.99 -6.43 0.06
C GLN A 66 -14.46 -5.01 0.27
N PRO A 67 -13.14 -4.79 0.20
CA PRO A 67 -12.58 -3.46 0.33
C PRO A 67 -12.95 -2.59 -0.87
N ARG A 68 -12.77 -1.30 -0.70
CA ARG A 68 -12.94 -0.32 -1.75
C ARG A 68 -11.96 -0.59 -2.90
N ASN A 69 -12.39 -0.27 -4.10
CA ASN A 69 -11.65 -0.58 -5.33
C ASN A 69 -10.56 0.48 -5.59
N TYR A 70 -9.44 0.43 -4.87
CA TYR A 70 -8.24 1.24 -5.11
C TYR A 70 -6.98 0.37 -4.99
N ASP A 71 -5.95 0.74 -5.74
CA ASP A 71 -4.73 -0.04 -5.89
C ASP A 71 -3.68 0.38 -4.84
N LEU A 72 -3.85 -0.07 -3.59
CA LEU A 72 -2.96 0.31 -2.48
C LEU A 72 -1.52 -0.10 -2.74
N LEU A 73 -1.29 -1.36 -3.14
CA LEU A 73 0.06 -1.89 -3.36
C LEU A 73 0.76 -1.25 -4.56
N LEU A 74 0.01 -0.90 -5.61
CA LEU A 74 0.56 -0.18 -6.75
C LEU A 74 0.99 1.24 -6.35
N ASN A 75 0.13 1.95 -5.62
CA ASN A 75 0.45 3.28 -5.09
C ASN A 75 1.66 3.22 -4.16
N MET A 76 1.71 2.25 -3.25
CA MET A 76 2.85 2.01 -2.35
C MET A 76 4.15 1.79 -3.14
N THR A 77 4.12 0.95 -4.15
CA THR A 77 5.28 0.68 -5.01
C THR A 77 5.77 1.95 -5.68
N THR A 78 4.86 2.77 -6.21
CA THR A 78 5.21 4.04 -6.85
C THR A 78 5.85 5.01 -5.86
N VAL A 79 5.30 5.15 -4.66
CA VAL A 79 5.83 6.01 -3.60
C VAL A 79 7.22 5.55 -3.15
N ILE A 80 7.40 4.25 -2.86
CA ILE A 80 8.69 3.70 -2.43
C ILE A 80 9.78 3.97 -3.48
N LYS A 81 9.47 3.74 -4.77
CA LYS A 81 10.37 4.04 -5.87
C LYS A 81 10.71 5.52 -5.96
N ALA A 82 9.71 6.39 -5.85
CA ALA A 82 9.89 7.82 -5.92
C ALA A 82 10.77 8.36 -4.79
N ILE A 83 10.60 7.86 -3.56
CA ILE A 83 11.46 8.19 -2.42
C ILE A 83 12.91 7.76 -2.71
N HIS A 84 13.12 6.52 -3.16
CA HIS A 84 14.45 6.00 -3.44
C HIS A 84 15.15 6.74 -4.58
N GLU A 85 14.41 7.08 -5.64
CA GLU A 85 14.93 7.77 -6.83
C GLU A 85 14.92 9.30 -6.70
N LYS A 86 14.50 9.85 -5.56
CA LYS A 86 14.31 11.30 -5.34
C LYS A 86 13.50 11.93 -6.47
N LYS A 87 12.31 11.41 -6.74
CA LYS A 87 11.39 11.89 -7.76
C LYS A 87 10.11 12.40 -7.15
N ASN A 88 9.58 13.46 -7.72
CA ASN A 88 8.25 13.93 -7.37
C ASN A 88 7.18 12.94 -7.85
N ILE A 89 6.09 12.89 -7.10
CA ILE A 89 4.88 12.20 -7.50
C ILE A 89 3.72 13.19 -7.64
N TYR A 90 2.74 12.83 -8.47
CA TYR A 90 1.46 13.51 -8.50
C TYR A 90 0.32 12.51 -8.29
N PHE A 91 -0.76 12.99 -7.69
CA PHE A 91 -1.93 12.18 -7.36
C PHE A 91 -3.17 13.05 -7.12
N LYS A 92 -4.36 12.47 -7.21
CA LYS A 92 -5.60 13.06 -6.68
C LYS A 92 -5.77 12.61 -5.23
N TYR A 93 -6.22 13.53 -4.36
CA TYR A 93 -6.51 13.20 -2.97
C TYR A 93 -8.01 13.25 -2.72
N VAL A 94 -8.54 12.23 -2.04
CA VAL A 94 -9.98 12.09 -1.83
C VAL A 94 -10.33 12.03 -0.34
N SER A 95 -11.51 12.55 -0.02
CA SER A 95 -12.23 12.25 1.23
C SER A 95 -13.47 11.42 0.95
N TYR A 96 -14.11 10.96 2.01
CA TYR A 96 -15.34 10.21 1.91
C TYR A 96 -16.45 10.94 2.66
N GLU A 97 -17.59 11.07 2.00
CA GLU A 97 -18.82 11.54 2.61
C GLU A 97 -19.90 10.45 2.55
N ILE A 98 -20.81 10.47 3.52
CA ILE A 98 -22.00 9.61 3.49
C ILE A 98 -23.16 10.43 2.94
N LYS A 99 -23.63 10.09 1.73
CA LYS A 99 -24.85 10.66 1.14
C LYS A 99 -25.81 9.51 0.81
N ASN A 100 -27.04 9.62 1.27
CA ASN A 100 -28.09 8.62 1.06
C ASN A 100 -27.66 7.19 1.47
N ASN A 101 -27.04 7.05 2.64
CA ASN A 101 -26.46 5.78 3.15
C ASN A 101 -25.39 5.13 2.25
N LYS A 102 -24.79 5.90 1.33
CA LYS A 102 -23.70 5.44 0.48
C LYS A 102 -22.44 6.26 0.75
N PHE A 103 -21.29 5.60 0.77
CA PHE A 103 -20.00 6.28 0.78
C PHE A 103 -19.72 6.85 -0.61
N ILE A 104 -19.47 8.15 -0.67
CA ILE A 104 -19.12 8.85 -1.91
C ILE A 104 -17.71 9.40 -1.75
N GLU A 105 -16.85 9.15 -2.74
CA GLU A 105 -15.52 9.77 -2.82
C GLU A 105 -15.66 11.21 -3.34
N ILE A 106 -15.03 12.16 -2.64
CA ILE A 106 -14.97 13.55 -3.05
C ILE A 106 -13.52 13.91 -3.26
N ALA A 107 -13.17 14.32 -4.49
CA ALA A 107 -11.84 14.83 -4.79
C ALA A 107 -11.59 16.17 -4.09
N HIS A 108 -10.45 16.30 -3.44
CA HIS A 108 -9.98 17.58 -2.91
C HIS A 108 -9.43 18.42 -4.04
N ASN A 109 -9.84 19.68 -4.07
CA ASN A 109 -9.29 20.69 -4.96
C ASN A 109 -8.52 21.70 -4.12
N HIS A 110 -7.24 21.93 -4.42
CA HIS A 110 -6.36 22.86 -3.69
C HIS A 110 -6.12 24.18 -4.43
N GLY A 111 -6.70 24.35 -5.63
CA GLY A 111 -6.62 25.59 -6.40
C GLY A 111 -7.69 26.62 -6.01
N ASN A 112 -7.45 27.89 -6.30
CA ASN A 112 -8.50 28.90 -6.31
C ASN A 112 -9.56 28.49 -7.33
N HIS A 113 -10.84 28.82 -7.09
CA HIS A 113 -12.01 28.41 -7.88
C HIS A 113 -11.90 28.58 -9.42
N LYS A 114 -10.85 29.21 -9.93
CA LYS A 114 -10.58 29.41 -11.35
C LYS A 114 -9.63 28.40 -11.99
N GLU A 115 -8.86 27.66 -11.19
CA GLU A 115 -7.94 26.62 -11.64
C GLU A 115 -8.38 25.28 -11.06
N ASN A 116 -8.83 24.38 -11.92
CA ASN A 116 -9.24 23.02 -11.55
C ASN A 116 -8.00 22.19 -11.19
N ASN A 117 -7.32 22.55 -10.09
CA ASN A 117 -6.10 21.88 -9.64
C ASN A 117 -6.49 20.69 -8.72
N GLU A 118 -6.90 19.59 -9.34
CA GLU A 118 -7.24 18.36 -8.64
C GLU A 118 -6.02 17.49 -8.29
N PHE A 119 -4.85 17.80 -8.85
CA PHE A 119 -3.64 17.02 -8.64
C PHE A 119 -2.69 17.70 -7.67
N TYR A 120 -2.29 16.94 -6.65
CA TYR A 120 -1.20 17.29 -5.75
C TYR A 120 0.12 16.84 -6.35
N ILE A 121 1.14 17.67 -6.32
CA ILE A 121 2.52 17.33 -6.67
C ILE A 121 3.34 17.46 -5.40
N ILE A 122 3.98 16.38 -4.98
CA ILE A 122 4.80 16.35 -3.77
C ILE A 122 6.17 15.74 -4.04
N SER A 123 7.15 16.16 -3.24
CA SER A 123 8.44 15.49 -3.07
C SER A 123 8.30 14.52 -1.90
N PRO A 124 8.14 13.21 -2.13
CA PRO A 124 7.91 12.25 -1.05
C PRO A 124 9.23 11.89 -0.37
N TYR A 125 9.24 11.92 0.97
CA TYR A 125 10.44 11.64 1.78
C TYR A 125 10.37 10.34 2.54
N LYS A 126 9.19 10.01 3.08
CA LYS A 126 9.03 8.81 3.91
C LYS A 126 7.65 8.21 3.74
N LEU A 127 7.60 6.90 3.80
CA LEU A 127 6.39 6.12 3.95
C LEU A 127 6.39 5.53 5.36
N ILE A 128 5.35 5.80 6.13
CA ILE A 128 5.19 5.26 7.50
C ILE A 128 3.87 4.50 7.62
N GLN A 129 3.84 3.57 8.56
CA GLN A 129 2.64 2.85 8.93
C GLN A 129 2.26 3.23 10.36
N ARG A 130 1.00 3.66 10.56
CA ARG A 130 0.42 3.95 11.87
C ARG A 130 -1.05 3.57 11.88
N ASP A 131 -1.51 2.95 12.96
CA ASP A 131 -2.91 2.53 13.15
C ASP A 131 -3.48 1.76 11.96
N SER A 132 -2.70 0.81 11.45
CA SER A 132 -3.02 -0.01 10.28
C SER A 132 -3.20 0.78 8.98
N LYS A 133 -2.77 2.05 8.91
CA LYS A 133 -2.79 2.88 7.71
C LYS A 133 -1.40 3.32 7.31
N TYR A 134 -1.20 3.51 6.01
CA TYR A 134 0.04 4.04 5.46
C TYR A 134 -0.09 5.53 5.17
N TYR A 135 0.97 6.26 5.51
CA TYR A 135 1.07 7.70 5.32
C TYR A 135 2.32 8.04 4.52
N VAL A 136 2.19 8.95 3.58
CA VAL A 136 3.30 9.52 2.81
C VAL A 136 3.59 10.91 3.38
N LEU A 137 4.83 11.09 3.84
CA LEU A 137 5.35 12.37 4.28
C LEU A 137 6.12 13.00 3.12
N GLY A 138 5.88 14.27 2.85
CA GLY A 138 6.56 14.96 1.76
C GLY A 138 6.21 16.45 1.69
N TYR A 139 6.92 17.16 0.81
CA TYR A 139 6.70 18.57 0.59
C TYR A 139 5.76 18.78 -0.59
N PHE A 140 4.72 19.55 -0.35
CA PHE A 140 3.79 19.96 -1.38
C PHE A 140 4.39 21.15 -2.16
N ASN A 141 4.43 21.07 -3.49
CA ASN A 141 5.06 22.07 -4.34
C ASN A 141 4.56 23.52 -4.16
N GLN A 142 3.31 23.69 -3.71
CA GLN A 142 2.74 25.02 -3.42
C GLN A 142 3.02 25.49 -1.97
N ARG A 143 3.57 24.64 -1.13
CA ARG A 143 3.97 24.94 0.25
C ARG A 143 5.22 24.12 0.62
N PRO A 144 6.37 24.44 -0.04
CA PRO A 144 7.59 23.64 0.13
C PRO A 144 8.26 23.83 1.50
N ASP A 145 7.88 24.85 2.24
CA ASP A 145 8.34 25.18 3.59
C ASP A 145 7.69 24.36 4.68
N LYS A 146 6.64 23.58 4.36
CA LYS A 146 5.88 22.82 5.33
C LYS A 146 5.72 21.36 4.93
N LEU A 147 6.11 20.46 5.85
CA LEU A 147 5.87 19.03 5.70
C LEU A 147 4.36 18.77 5.62
N SER A 148 3.97 17.97 4.66
CA SER A 148 2.59 17.55 4.43
C SER A 148 2.47 16.05 4.58
N ILE A 149 1.36 15.59 5.12
CA ILE A 149 1.09 14.18 5.41
C ILE A 149 -0.15 13.75 4.64
N TYR A 150 -0.02 12.67 3.88
CA TYR A 150 -1.10 12.15 3.06
C TYR A 150 -1.34 10.67 3.35
N ARG A 151 -2.58 10.28 3.61
CA ARG A 151 -2.94 8.86 3.74
C ARG A 151 -2.92 8.19 2.37
N LEU A 152 -2.17 7.10 2.25
CA LEU A 152 -1.99 6.40 0.97
C LEU A 152 -3.30 5.81 0.42
N ASP A 153 -4.20 5.33 1.29
CA ASP A 153 -5.51 4.81 0.92
C ASP A 153 -6.49 5.87 0.38
N ARG A 154 -6.15 7.16 0.52
CA ARG A 154 -6.89 8.30 -0.04
C ARG A 154 -6.24 8.88 -1.31
N MET A 155 -5.11 8.35 -1.72
CA MET A 155 -4.43 8.77 -2.95
C MET A 155 -4.96 7.99 -4.15
N ARG A 156 -5.24 8.68 -5.24
CA ARG A 156 -5.72 8.10 -6.51
C ARG A 156 -4.79 8.50 -7.64
N LEU A 157 -4.58 7.60 -8.60
CA LEU A 157 -3.77 7.86 -9.80
C LEU A 157 -2.34 8.32 -9.48
N VAL A 158 -1.71 7.68 -8.48
CA VAL A 158 -0.33 8.02 -8.07
C VAL A 158 0.64 7.71 -9.20
N ARG A 159 1.41 8.71 -9.65
CA ARG A 159 2.39 8.57 -10.71
C ARG A 159 3.60 9.48 -10.49
N ASN A 160 4.73 9.13 -11.10
CA ASN A 160 5.91 9.99 -11.11
C ASN A 160 5.64 11.28 -11.88
N HIS A 161 6.15 12.39 -11.36
CA HIS A 161 6.11 13.71 -11.99
C HIS A 161 7.49 14.10 -12.52
N LYS A 162 7.51 14.92 -13.56
CA LYS A 162 8.76 15.34 -14.22
C LYS A 162 9.48 16.52 -13.55
N SER A 163 8.83 17.20 -12.60
CA SER A 163 9.47 18.33 -11.90
C SER A 163 10.61 17.83 -11.01
N SER A 164 11.57 18.74 -10.74
CA SER A 164 12.67 18.46 -9.83
C SER A 164 12.15 18.14 -8.43
N PHE A 165 12.88 17.26 -7.76
CA PHE A 165 12.65 16.96 -6.35
C PHE A 165 13.15 18.16 -5.53
N GLU A 166 12.34 18.66 -4.62
CA GLU A 166 12.75 19.72 -3.71
C GLU A 166 13.43 19.07 -2.50
N GLU A 167 14.71 19.40 -2.32
CA GLU A 167 15.43 19.02 -1.10
C GLU A 167 14.99 19.98 0.01
N GLY A 168 14.06 19.54 0.83
CA GLY A 168 13.72 20.22 2.06
C GLY A 168 14.83 20.08 3.10
N GLU A 169 14.82 20.93 4.13
CA GLU A 169 15.70 20.80 5.29
C GLU A 169 15.62 19.38 5.86
N GLN A 170 16.74 18.87 6.42
CA GLN A 170 16.76 17.59 7.11
C GLN A 170 15.82 17.68 8.31
N PHE A 171 14.64 17.08 8.19
CA PHE A 171 13.72 16.98 9.31
C PHE A 171 14.16 15.88 10.25
N ASP A 172 14.09 16.18 11.52
CA ASP A 172 14.05 15.16 12.56
C ASP A 172 12.67 14.48 12.51
N LEU A 173 12.60 13.43 11.68
CA LEU A 173 11.38 12.67 11.42
C LEU A 173 10.82 11.99 12.69
N GLU A 174 11.60 11.86 13.75
CA GLU A 174 11.14 11.31 15.03
C GLU A 174 10.26 12.31 15.78
N GLN A 175 10.59 13.60 15.72
CA GLN A 175 9.77 14.63 16.39
C GLN A 175 8.49 14.96 15.64
N GLU A 176 8.46 14.89 14.30
CA GLU A 176 7.28 15.25 13.52
C GLU A 176 6.24 14.11 13.40
N THR A 177 6.62 12.87 13.64
CA THR A 177 5.64 11.76 13.65
C THR A 177 4.75 11.75 14.88
N ASP A 178 5.14 12.42 15.96
CA ASP A 178 4.32 12.56 17.19
C ASP A 178 3.08 13.46 16.98
N HIS A 179 3.07 14.29 15.94
CA HIS A 179 1.93 15.16 15.60
C HIS A 179 0.87 14.47 14.71
N ILE A 180 1.04 13.20 14.36
CA ILE A 180 0.02 12.41 13.66
C ILE A 180 -0.92 11.79 14.70
N ASN A 181 -1.65 12.62 15.42
CA ASN A 181 -2.75 12.21 16.31
C ASN A 181 -4.09 12.35 15.62
#